data_75755eeb83cde34da280d52ee96aec3a
#
_entry.id   75755eeb83cde34da280d52ee96aec3a
#
_cell.length_a   1.000
_cell.length_b   1.000
_cell.length_c   1.000
_cell.angle_alpha   90.00
_cell.angle_beta   90.00
_cell.angle_gamma   90.00
#
_symmetry.space_group_name_H-M   'P 1'
#
loop_
_entity.id
_entity.type
_entity.pdbx_description
1 polymer ?
#
loop_
_entity_poly.entity_id
_entity_poly.type
_entity_poly.pdbx_seq_one_letter_code
_entity_poly.pdbx_strand_id
1 'polypeptide(L)'
;MNTSQTLRPEERRAASDPSMTGSKALIESFLQEGVETVFGYPGGAIIPVYDALYDYRDRLRHILVRHEQGAVHAAQGYARVSGRVGVCLVTSGPGATNTVTGLADALMDSTPLVLVTGQVGSALLGTDAFQETNFVGITQAVTKWNCQVKRTEDIPAAIAKAFYIARSGRPGPVAVSYTHLRAHETLRHL
;
A
#
# COMPACT_ATOMS: atom_id res chain seq x y z
N MET A 1 -18.79 15.30 -19.17
CA MET A 1 -18.40 15.73 -17.83
C MET A 1 -18.89 14.66 -16.86
N ASN A 2 -18.01 13.74 -16.49
CA ASN A 2 -18.37 12.63 -15.60
C ASN A 2 -17.75 12.95 -14.24
N THR A 3 -18.52 13.58 -13.36
CA THR A 3 -18.15 13.85 -11.98
C THR A 3 -18.21 12.54 -11.19
N SER A 4 -17.12 11.79 -11.20
CA SER A 4 -16.91 10.72 -10.24
C SER A 4 -16.82 11.37 -8.85
N GLN A 5 -17.92 11.34 -8.11
CA GLN A 5 -17.97 11.75 -6.71
C GLN A 5 -17.03 10.84 -5.91
N THR A 6 -15.85 11.35 -5.61
CA THR A 6 -14.96 10.71 -4.65
C THR A 6 -15.58 10.88 -3.26
N LEU A 7 -16.09 9.79 -2.71
CA LEU A 7 -16.61 9.72 -1.35
C LEU A 7 -15.54 10.20 -0.35
N ARG A 8 -15.97 10.94 0.68
CA ARG A 8 -15.09 11.38 1.77
C ARG A 8 -14.53 10.16 2.52
N PRO A 9 -13.34 10.27 3.14
CA PRO A 9 -12.72 9.15 3.87
C PRO A 9 -13.64 8.51 4.93
N GLU A 10 -14.51 9.29 5.55
CA GLU A 10 -15.49 8.85 6.55
C GLU A 10 -16.62 8.02 5.93
N GLU A 11 -17.07 8.36 4.72
CA GLU A 11 -18.12 7.64 3.98
C GLU A 11 -17.60 6.28 3.46
N ARG A 12 -16.29 6.18 3.18
CA ARG A 12 -15.65 4.92 2.78
C ARG A 12 -15.46 3.95 3.93
N ARG A 13 -15.37 4.45 5.17
CA ARG A 13 -15.30 3.61 6.38
C ARG A 13 -16.60 2.82 6.61
N ALA A 14 -17.73 3.38 6.23
CA ALA A 14 -19.05 2.75 6.37
C ALA A 14 -19.37 1.68 5.31
N ALA A 15 -18.56 1.59 4.24
CA ALA A 15 -18.81 0.70 3.10
C ALA A 15 -18.02 -0.62 3.16
N SER A 16 -17.28 -0.90 4.23
CA SER A 16 -16.55 -2.17 4.36
C SER A 16 -17.49 -3.29 4.76
N ASP A 17 -17.61 -4.34 3.94
CA ASP A 17 -18.28 -5.58 4.30
C ASP A 17 -17.59 -6.18 5.54
N PRO A 18 -18.31 -6.39 6.66
CA PRO A 18 -17.72 -6.92 7.89
C PRO A 18 -17.19 -8.36 7.75
N SER A 19 -17.46 -9.04 6.63
CA SER A 19 -16.91 -10.36 6.31
C SER A 19 -15.63 -10.31 5.47
N MET A 20 -15.21 -9.12 5.02
CA MET A 20 -14.07 -8.96 4.11
C MET A 20 -12.74 -9.07 4.85
N THR A 21 -11.80 -9.87 4.33
CA THR A 21 -10.43 -9.93 4.88
C THR A 21 -9.66 -8.65 4.60
N GLY A 22 -8.69 -8.31 5.45
CA GLY A 22 -7.84 -7.13 5.24
C GLY A 22 -7.12 -7.13 3.87
N SER A 23 -6.71 -8.30 3.39
CA SER A 23 -6.09 -8.46 2.07
C SER A 23 -7.05 -8.07 0.93
N LYS A 24 -8.30 -8.52 0.99
CA LYS A 24 -9.33 -8.14 0.01
C LYS A 24 -9.71 -6.67 0.13
N ALA A 25 -9.83 -6.16 1.37
CA ALA A 25 -10.09 -4.74 1.59
C ALA A 25 -9.01 -3.84 0.98
N LEU A 26 -7.74 -4.24 1.07
CA LEU A 26 -6.63 -3.52 0.44
C LEU A 26 -6.76 -3.51 -1.09
N ILE A 27 -7.03 -4.67 -1.71
CA ILE A 27 -7.15 -4.77 -3.16
C ILE A 27 -8.37 -4.00 -3.67
N GLU A 28 -9.53 -4.13 -3.02
CA GLU A 28 -10.72 -3.35 -3.39
C GLU A 28 -10.47 -1.85 -3.24
N SER A 29 -9.70 -1.42 -2.21
CA SER A 29 -9.32 -0.01 -2.07
C SER A 29 -8.44 0.46 -3.23
N PHE A 30 -7.51 -0.36 -3.74
CA PHE A 30 -6.75 -0.05 -4.94
C PHE A 30 -7.65 0.12 -6.17
N LEU A 31 -8.60 -0.80 -6.36
CA LEU A 31 -9.54 -0.74 -7.48
C LEU A 31 -10.45 0.48 -7.41
N GLN A 32 -10.88 0.89 -6.22
CA GLN A 32 -11.65 2.13 -6.01
C GLN A 32 -10.85 3.39 -6.35
N GLU A 33 -9.52 3.37 -6.17
CA GLU A 33 -8.62 4.46 -6.59
C GLU A 33 -8.22 4.40 -8.07
N GLY A 34 -8.76 3.44 -8.83
CA GLY A 34 -8.52 3.28 -10.26
C GLY A 34 -7.17 2.64 -10.59
N VAL A 35 -6.61 1.85 -9.66
CA VAL A 35 -5.35 1.13 -9.89
C VAL A 35 -5.60 -0.04 -10.84
N GLU A 36 -4.84 -0.09 -11.92
CA GLU A 36 -4.86 -1.18 -12.90
C GLU A 36 -3.58 -2.03 -12.83
N THR A 37 -2.51 -1.47 -12.30
CA THR A 37 -1.20 -2.15 -12.27
C THR A 37 -0.49 -1.90 -10.95
N VAL A 38 0.03 -2.98 -10.35
CA VAL A 38 0.84 -2.97 -9.14
C VAL A 38 2.18 -3.61 -9.44
N PHE A 39 3.26 -2.97 -9.01
CA PHE A 39 4.63 -3.50 -9.10
C PHE A 39 5.04 -4.05 -7.74
N GLY A 40 5.65 -5.23 -7.68
CA GLY A 40 5.99 -5.74 -6.37
C GLY A 40 6.81 -7.02 -6.36
N TYR A 41 7.23 -7.36 -5.13
CA TYR A 41 7.96 -8.57 -4.84
C TYR A 41 7.39 -9.24 -3.58
N PRO A 42 6.95 -10.50 -3.66
CA PRO A 42 6.35 -11.21 -2.53
C PRO A 42 7.38 -11.53 -1.45
N GLY A 43 6.88 -11.68 -0.21
CA GLY A 43 7.64 -12.15 0.94
C GLY A 43 6.69 -12.43 2.10
N GLY A 44 7.18 -13.06 3.16
CA GLY A 44 6.38 -13.66 4.23
C GLY A 44 5.21 -12.82 4.75
N ALA A 45 5.48 -11.56 5.11
CA ALA A 45 4.48 -10.70 5.73
C ALA A 45 3.40 -10.17 4.77
N ILE A 46 3.54 -10.36 3.45
CA ILE A 46 2.58 -9.88 2.44
C ILE A 46 1.94 -11.01 1.64
N ILE A 47 2.30 -12.28 1.90
CA ILE A 47 1.74 -13.44 1.20
C ILE A 47 0.21 -13.43 1.14
N PRO A 48 -0.54 -13.12 2.22
CA PRO A 48 -2.01 -13.13 2.14
C PRO A 48 -2.58 -12.13 1.14
N VAL A 49 -1.89 -11.01 0.90
CA VAL A 49 -2.31 -10.04 -0.12
C VAL A 49 -2.01 -10.57 -1.52
N TYR A 50 -0.86 -11.25 -1.69
CA TYR A 50 -0.52 -11.88 -2.97
C TYR A 50 -1.43 -13.05 -3.31
N ASP A 51 -1.85 -13.83 -2.31
CA ASP A 51 -2.85 -14.88 -2.47
C ASP A 51 -4.19 -14.30 -2.91
N ALA A 52 -4.67 -13.25 -2.23
CA ALA A 52 -5.88 -12.55 -2.62
C ALA A 52 -5.79 -11.92 -4.03
N LEU A 53 -4.62 -11.39 -4.45
CA LEU A 53 -4.43 -10.84 -5.81
C LEU A 53 -4.76 -11.84 -6.92
N TYR A 54 -4.60 -13.13 -6.67
CA TYR A 54 -4.94 -14.16 -7.64
C TYR A 54 -6.43 -14.13 -8.03
N ASP A 55 -7.31 -13.85 -7.07
CA ASP A 55 -8.76 -13.73 -7.32
C ASP A 55 -9.10 -12.49 -8.17
N TYR A 56 -8.22 -11.50 -8.21
CA TYR A 56 -8.43 -10.20 -8.90
C TYR A 56 -7.59 -10.03 -10.18
N ARG A 57 -6.93 -11.08 -10.65
CA ARG A 57 -5.99 -11.02 -11.80
C ARG A 57 -6.61 -10.49 -13.10
N ASP A 58 -7.93 -10.58 -13.24
CA ASP A 58 -8.66 -10.06 -14.41
C ASP A 58 -8.93 -8.54 -14.30
N ARG A 59 -8.77 -7.95 -13.10
CA ARG A 59 -9.05 -6.55 -12.80
C ARG A 59 -7.80 -5.76 -12.39
N LEU A 60 -6.82 -6.42 -11.82
CA LEU A 60 -5.60 -5.81 -11.29
C LEU A 60 -4.37 -6.59 -11.76
N ARG A 61 -3.56 -5.97 -12.59
CA ARG A 61 -2.34 -6.56 -13.11
C ARG A 61 -1.21 -6.43 -12.09
N HIS A 62 -0.57 -7.53 -11.74
CA HIS A 62 0.65 -7.54 -10.96
C HIS A 62 1.88 -7.74 -11.85
N ILE A 63 2.88 -6.88 -11.70
CA ILE A 63 4.18 -6.98 -12.36
C ILE A 63 5.22 -7.41 -11.33
N LEU A 64 5.64 -8.66 -11.44
CA LEU A 64 6.69 -9.21 -10.58
C LEU A 64 8.05 -8.63 -10.96
N VAL A 65 8.74 -8.08 -9.99
CA VAL A 65 10.11 -7.60 -10.13
C VAL A 65 11.10 -8.60 -9.49
N ARG A 66 12.39 -8.32 -9.58
CA ARG A 66 13.44 -9.14 -8.95
C ARG A 66 14.14 -8.45 -7.78
N HIS A 67 13.77 -7.21 -7.50
CA HIS A 67 14.26 -6.41 -6.38
C HIS A 67 13.26 -5.28 -6.11
N GLU A 68 13.01 -4.97 -4.86
CA GLU A 68 11.97 -4.00 -4.46
C GLU A 68 12.29 -2.58 -4.90
N GLN A 69 13.55 -2.19 -4.94
CA GLN A 69 13.96 -0.91 -5.53
C GLN A 69 13.52 -0.80 -6.99
N GLY A 70 13.64 -1.90 -7.75
CA GLY A 70 13.17 -1.97 -9.13
C GLY A 70 11.65 -1.81 -9.23
N ALA A 71 10.87 -2.30 -8.25
CA ALA A 71 9.43 -2.08 -8.21
C ALA A 71 9.10 -0.58 -8.09
N VAL A 72 9.78 0.13 -7.20
CA VAL A 72 9.54 1.57 -7.01
C VAL A 72 9.90 2.36 -8.25
N HIS A 73 11.05 2.09 -8.89
CA HIS A 73 11.43 2.78 -10.13
C HIS A 73 10.48 2.44 -11.31
N ALA A 74 10.03 1.19 -11.42
CA ALA A 74 9.03 0.83 -12.42
C ALA A 74 7.69 1.54 -12.21
N ALA A 75 7.23 1.63 -10.94
CA ALA A 75 6.02 2.37 -10.59
C ALA A 75 6.16 3.87 -10.87
N GLN A 76 7.33 4.47 -10.63
CA GLN A 76 7.62 5.85 -11.02
C GLN A 76 7.53 6.05 -12.54
N GLY A 77 8.19 5.17 -13.31
CA GLY A 77 8.11 5.20 -14.77
C GLY A 77 6.66 5.11 -15.26
N TYR A 78 5.88 4.20 -14.69
CA TYR A 78 4.46 4.07 -14.96
C TYR A 78 3.69 5.37 -14.64
N ALA A 79 3.93 5.95 -13.46
CA ALA A 79 3.25 7.18 -13.05
C ALA A 79 3.53 8.34 -14.00
N ARG A 80 4.79 8.51 -14.42
CA ARG A 80 5.23 9.58 -15.34
C ARG A 80 4.61 9.45 -16.73
N VAL A 81 4.48 8.23 -17.25
CA VAL A 81 3.96 7.98 -18.58
C VAL A 81 2.43 7.98 -18.62
N SER A 82 1.79 7.40 -17.61
CA SER A 82 0.33 7.25 -17.58
C SER A 82 -0.41 8.43 -16.97
N GLY A 83 0.27 9.30 -16.21
CA GLY A 83 -0.36 10.35 -15.41
C GLY A 83 -1.12 9.84 -14.19
N ARG A 84 -0.99 8.57 -13.84
CA ARG A 84 -1.64 7.91 -12.70
C ARG A 84 -0.68 7.77 -11.53
N VAL A 85 -1.21 7.45 -10.34
CA VAL A 85 -0.37 7.13 -9.18
C VAL A 85 0.28 5.77 -9.39
N GLY A 86 1.61 5.69 -9.24
CA GLY A 86 2.33 4.42 -9.24
C GLY A 86 2.08 3.66 -7.94
N VAL A 87 1.93 2.33 -8.01
CA VAL A 87 1.65 1.50 -6.83
C VAL A 87 2.69 0.39 -6.69
N CYS A 88 3.27 0.29 -5.50
CA CYS A 88 4.19 -0.79 -5.13
C CYS A 88 3.65 -1.60 -3.97
N LEU A 89 3.90 -2.91 -4.00
CA LEU A 89 3.52 -3.85 -2.97
C LEU A 89 4.71 -4.75 -2.62
N VAL A 90 5.22 -4.64 -1.40
CA VAL A 90 6.43 -5.36 -0.96
C VAL A 90 6.27 -5.92 0.45
N THR A 91 7.16 -6.83 0.85
CA THR A 91 7.14 -7.41 2.19
C THR A 91 7.74 -6.46 3.25
N SER A 92 7.72 -6.89 4.51
CA SER A 92 8.33 -6.19 5.66
C SER A 92 9.87 -6.24 5.64
N GLY A 93 10.49 -5.59 6.61
CA GLY A 93 11.92 -5.65 6.86
C GLY A 93 12.76 -5.28 5.64
N PRO A 94 13.59 -6.20 5.13
CA PRO A 94 14.48 -5.93 4.00
C PRO A 94 13.71 -5.55 2.73
N GLY A 95 12.52 -6.11 2.49
CA GLY A 95 11.69 -5.72 1.36
C GLY A 95 11.23 -4.28 1.44
N ALA A 96 10.83 -3.83 2.61
CA ALA A 96 10.44 -2.45 2.85
C ALA A 96 11.64 -1.50 2.73
N THR A 97 12.77 -1.81 3.37
CA THR A 97 13.96 -0.94 3.36
C THR A 97 14.61 -0.81 1.99
N ASN A 98 14.55 -1.84 1.15
CA ASN A 98 15.01 -1.78 -0.24
C ASN A 98 14.27 -0.74 -1.10
N THR A 99 13.12 -0.23 -0.66
CA THR A 99 12.34 0.77 -1.40
C THR A 99 12.79 2.21 -1.13
N VAL A 100 13.59 2.46 -0.10
CA VAL A 100 13.92 3.81 0.40
C VAL A 100 14.57 4.68 -0.68
N THR A 101 15.53 4.14 -1.44
CA THR A 101 16.18 4.86 -2.54
C THR A 101 15.13 5.36 -3.56
N GLY A 102 14.22 4.49 -3.97
CA GLY A 102 13.18 4.85 -4.94
C GLY A 102 12.16 5.84 -4.36
N LEU A 103 11.86 5.79 -3.05
CA LEU A 103 11.01 6.80 -2.40
C LEU A 103 11.69 8.18 -2.38
N ALA A 104 12.98 8.23 -2.04
CA ALA A 104 13.75 9.47 -2.05
C ALA A 104 13.78 10.10 -3.45
N ASP A 105 14.02 9.29 -4.47
CA ASP A 105 14.00 9.69 -5.88
C ASP A 105 12.60 10.22 -6.29
N ALA A 106 11.53 9.50 -5.96
CA ALA A 106 10.17 9.92 -6.25
C ALA A 106 9.79 11.25 -5.55
N LEU A 107 10.29 11.48 -4.34
CA LEU A 107 10.08 12.74 -3.61
C LEU A 107 10.79 13.92 -4.31
N MET A 108 12.04 13.72 -4.73
CA MET A 108 12.80 14.76 -5.43
C MET A 108 12.16 15.12 -6.77
N ASP A 109 11.71 14.13 -7.51
CA ASP A 109 11.13 14.28 -8.84
C ASP A 109 9.61 14.57 -8.83
N SER A 110 9.01 14.72 -7.65
CA SER A 110 7.57 15.00 -7.53
C SER A 110 6.70 13.94 -8.22
N THR A 111 7.11 12.68 -8.15
CA THR A 111 6.38 11.56 -8.79
C THR A 111 5.35 10.99 -7.81
N PRO A 112 4.04 10.99 -8.13
CA PRO A 112 3.02 10.43 -7.24
C PRO A 112 3.14 8.90 -7.17
N LEU A 113 3.33 8.39 -5.95
CA LEU A 113 3.55 6.98 -5.69
C LEU A 113 2.92 6.58 -4.36
N VAL A 114 2.27 5.41 -4.32
CA VAL A 114 1.81 4.76 -3.10
C VAL A 114 2.55 3.43 -2.95
N LEU A 115 3.34 3.33 -1.88
CA LEU A 115 4.00 2.11 -1.48
C LEU A 115 3.23 1.48 -0.33
N VAL A 116 2.87 0.21 -0.47
CA VAL A 116 2.33 -0.61 0.62
C VAL A 116 3.33 -1.70 0.97
N THR A 117 3.71 -1.76 2.25
CA THR A 117 4.60 -2.80 2.77
C THR A 117 3.86 -3.70 3.74
N GLY A 118 4.21 -4.97 3.77
CA GLY A 118 3.87 -5.82 4.90
C GLY A 118 4.54 -5.34 6.20
N GLN A 119 4.04 -5.81 7.34
CA GLN A 119 4.65 -5.68 8.66
C GLN A 119 4.37 -6.96 9.45
N VAL A 120 5.13 -7.20 10.49
CA VAL A 120 4.88 -8.32 11.42
C VAL A 120 3.52 -8.17 12.10
N GLY A 121 2.96 -9.28 12.58
CA GLY A 121 1.67 -9.26 13.29
C GLY A 121 1.66 -8.33 14.50
N SER A 122 0.50 -7.78 14.85
CA SER A 122 0.35 -6.75 15.89
C SER A 122 0.97 -7.14 17.23
N ALA A 123 0.90 -8.42 17.60
CA ALA A 123 1.47 -8.95 18.86
C ALA A 123 3.01 -8.98 18.87
N LEU A 124 3.65 -8.86 17.72
CA LEU A 124 5.11 -8.89 17.57
C LEU A 124 5.72 -7.52 17.34
N LEU A 125 4.91 -6.47 17.23
CA LEU A 125 5.41 -5.11 17.04
C LEU A 125 6.18 -4.62 18.27
N GLY A 126 7.41 -4.12 18.05
CA GLY A 126 8.29 -3.63 19.09
C GLY A 126 9.06 -4.72 19.84
N THR A 127 9.10 -5.95 19.31
CA THR A 127 9.80 -7.08 19.92
C THR A 127 11.09 -7.48 19.19
N ASP A 128 11.49 -6.70 18.18
CA ASP A 128 12.59 -7.05 17.26
C ASP A 128 12.37 -8.39 16.56
N ALA A 129 11.12 -8.68 16.22
CA ALA A 129 10.74 -9.90 15.53
C ALA A 129 11.41 -10.01 14.14
N PHE A 130 11.51 -11.25 13.62
CA PHE A 130 12.09 -11.50 12.32
C PHE A 130 11.47 -10.63 11.23
N GLN A 131 12.31 -9.86 10.53
CA GLN A 131 11.90 -8.89 9.50
C GLN A 131 11.00 -7.75 10.01
N GLU A 132 10.98 -7.48 11.30
CA GLU A 132 10.41 -6.24 11.82
C GLU A 132 11.30 -5.04 11.45
N THR A 133 10.69 -3.93 11.09
CA THR A 133 11.40 -2.68 10.81
C THR A 133 10.50 -1.50 11.14
N ASN A 134 11.05 -0.49 11.82
CA ASN A 134 10.36 0.80 12.00
C ASN A 134 10.31 1.57 10.69
N PHE A 135 9.52 1.07 9.76
CA PHE A 135 9.43 1.62 8.41
C PHE A 135 8.85 3.04 8.39
N VAL A 136 7.95 3.37 9.30
CA VAL A 136 7.40 4.74 9.45
C VAL A 136 8.54 5.72 9.79
N GLY A 137 9.40 5.38 10.74
CA GLY A 137 10.55 6.21 11.08
C GLY A 137 11.54 6.36 9.93
N ILE A 138 11.85 5.26 9.23
CA ILE A 138 12.81 5.26 8.11
C ILE A 138 12.28 6.11 6.93
N THR A 139 11.00 6.08 6.63
CA THR A 139 10.43 6.76 5.47
C THR A 139 9.96 8.19 5.74
N GLN A 140 10.05 8.66 6.97
CA GLN A 140 9.58 10.00 7.36
C GLN A 140 10.23 11.12 6.54
N ALA A 141 11.53 11.02 6.25
CA ALA A 141 12.28 12.03 5.51
C ALA A 141 12.13 11.92 3.98
N VAL A 142 11.63 10.80 3.46
CA VAL A 142 11.59 10.48 2.03
C VAL A 142 10.18 10.28 1.48
N THR A 143 9.16 10.69 2.25
CA THR A 143 7.76 10.61 1.84
C THR A 143 6.99 11.87 2.24
N LYS A 144 5.91 12.17 1.52
CA LYS A 144 4.97 13.24 1.90
C LYS A 144 4.15 12.88 3.14
N TRP A 145 3.86 11.61 3.30
CA TRP A 145 3.13 11.05 4.43
C TRP A 145 3.41 9.56 4.52
N ASN A 146 3.44 9.07 5.74
CA ASN A 146 3.50 7.65 5.99
C ASN A 146 2.61 7.28 7.18
N CYS A 147 2.20 6.03 7.24
CA CYS A 147 1.46 5.51 8.38
C CYS A 147 1.63 4.00 8.53
N GLN A 148 1.31 3.52 9.72
CA GLN A 148 1.13 2.10 9.99
C GLN A 148 -0.35 1.82 10.26
N VAL A 149 -0.96 0.96 9.46
CA VAL A 149 -2.33 0.49 9.63
C VAL A 149 -2.31 -0.73 10.54
N LYS A 150 -3.03 -0.65 11.67
CA LYS A 150 -3.06 -1.69 12.70
C LYS A 150 -4.40 -2.44 12.76
N ARG A 151 -5.42 -1.93 12.10
CA ARG A 151 -6.79 -2.48 12.13
C ARG A 151 -7.32 -2.62 10.71
N THR A 152 -8.00 -3.72 10.42
CA THR A 152 -8.54 -4.01 9.08
C THR A 152 -9.49 -2.92 8.56
N GLU A 153 -10.36 -2.42 9.44
CA GLU A 153 -11.34 -1.39 9.09
C GLU A 153 -10.73 -0.04 8.72
N ASP A 154 -9.48 0.21 9.11
CA ASP A 154 -8.78 1.46 8.77
C ASP A 154 -8.11 1.43 7.38
N ILE A 155 -8.02 0.26 6.75
CA ILE A 155 -7.35 0.08 5.45
C ILE A 155 -7.97 0.97 4.37
N PRO A 156 -9.28 0.97 4.11
CA PRO A 156 -9.86 1.76 3.03
C PRO A 156 -9.61 3.26 3.20
N ALA A 157 -9.76 3.76 4.43
CA ALA A 157 -9.51 5.17 4.73
C ALA A 157 -8.02 5.56 4.58
N ALA A 158 -7.11 4.68 5.03
CA ALA A 158 -5.67 4.91 4.91
C ALA A 158 -5.23 4.92 3.44
N ILE A 159 -5.73 3.99 2.62
CA ILE A 159 -5.42 3.93 1.19
C ILE A 159 -5.99 5.14 0.45
N ALA A 160 -7.25 5.49 0.66
CA ALA A 160 -7.84 6.68 0.05
C ALA A 160 -7.05 7.95 0.40
N LYS A 161 -6.64 8.11 1.67
CA LYS A 161 -5.80 9.21 2.13
C LYS A 161 -4.43 9.18 1.46
N ALA A 162 -3.81 8.01 1.32
CA ALA A 162 -2.51 7.85 0.67
C ALA A 162 -2.55 8.34 -0.78
N PHE A 163 -3.55 7.93 -1.55
CA PHE A 163 -3.73 8.37 -2.94
C PHE A 163 -4.03 9.85 -3.05
N TYR A 164 -4.88 10.39 -2.17
CA TYR A 164 -5.15 11.82 -2.13
C TYR A 164 -3.87 12.63 -1.89
N ILE A 165 -3.07 12.25 -0.88
CA ILE A 165 -1.83 12.97 -0.54
C ILE A 165 -0.79 12.82 -1.66
N ALA A 166 -0.66 11.62 -2.25
CA ALA A 166 0.32 11.38 -3.30
C ALA A 166 0.14 12.33 -4.50
N ARG A 167 -1.10 12.65 -4.87
CA ARG A 167 -1.42 13.49 -6.04
C ARG A 167 -1.76 14.94 -5.71
N SER A 168 -1.99 15.31 -4.44
CA SER A 168 -2.38 16.67 -4.05
C SER A 168 -1.17 17.59 -3.89
N GLY A 169 -1.35 18.89 -4.21
CA GLY A 169 -0.27 19.89 -4.14
C GLY A 169 0.92 19.48 -5.02
N ARG A 170 2.15 19.56 -4.47
CA ARG A 170 3.32 18.95 -5.12
C ARG A 170 3.20 17.44 -5.02
N PRO A 171 3.06 16.70 -6.13
CA PRO A 171 2.96 15.24 -6.07
C PRO A 171 4.19 14.61 -5.42
N GLY A 172 4.04 13.37 -4.94
CA GLY A 172 5.18 12.66 -4.34
C GLY A 172 4.76 11.35 -3.68
N PRO A 173 5.74 10.60 -3.13
CA PRO A 173 5.52 9.28 -2.57
C PRO A 173 4.84 9.32 -1.21
N VAL A 174 4.04 8.29 -0.98
CA VAL A 174 3.40 7.98 0.30
C VAL A 174 3.69 6.52 0.65
N ALA A 175 3.93 6.23 1.92
CA ALA A 175 4.19 4.88 2.41
C ALA A 175 3.16 4.43 3.43
N VAL A 176 2.59 3.25 3.23
CA VAL A 176 1.64 2.60 4.13
C VAL A 176 2.21 1.27 4.59
N SER A 177 2.50 1.16 5.87
CA SER A 177 2.86 -0.11 6.48
C SER A 177 1.60 -0.85 6.91
N TYR A 178 1.38 -2.01 6.34
CA TYR A 178 0.23 -2.85 6.60
C TYR A 178 0.61 -3.95 7.57
N THR A 179 0.11 -3.86 8.80
CA THR A 179 0.31 -4.92 9.78
C THR A 179 -0.45 -6.17 9.35
N HIS A 180 0.25 -7.31 9.30
CA HIS A 180 -0.38 -8.58 8.97
C HIS A 180 -1.43 -8.92 10.02
N LEU A 181 -2.68 -8.71 9.67
CA LEU A 181 -3.81 -9.26 10.39
C LEU A 181 -3.97 -10.70 9.87
N ARG A 182 -3.98 -11.68 10.78
CA ARG A 182 -4.14 -13.09 10.42
C ARG A 182 -5.31 -13.23 9.46
N ALA A 183 -5.21 -14.15 8.51
CA ALA A 183 -6.26 -14.46 7.53
C ALA A 183 -7.62 -14.83 8.16
N HIS A 184 -7.72 -14.88 9.48
CA HIS A 184 -8.91 -15.22 10.28
C HIS A 184 -9.40 -14.09 11.22
N GLU A 185 -8.75 -12.91 11.22
CA GLU A 185 -9.35 -11.75 11.88
C GLU A 185 -10.42 -11.14 10.96
N THR A 186 -11.51 -11.88 10.80
CA THR A 186 -12.76 -11.31 10.35
C THR A 186 -13.24 -10.32 11.42
N LEU A 187 -13.88 -9.23 11.03
CA LEU A 187 -14.48 -8.21 11.91
C LEU A 187 -15.48 -8.75 12.96
N ARG A 188 -15.50 -10.06 13.21
CA ARG A 188 -16.44 -10.76 14.11
C ARG A 188 -16.02 -10.81 15.57
N HIS A 189 -14.89 -10.22 15.97
CA HIS A 189 -14.40 -10.25 17.35
C HIS A 189 -14.17 -8.83 17.90
N LEU A 190 -15.21 -8.01 17.83
CA LEU A 190 -15.42 -6.86 18.72
C LEU A 190 -16.79 -6.98 19.37
#